data_ccb87e47d1404164d2e39d9c73a97801
#
_entry.id   ccb87e47d1404164d2e39d9c73a97801
#
_cell.length_a   1.000
_cell.length_b   1.000
_cell.length_c   1.000
_cell.angle_alpha   90.00
_cell.angle_beta   90.00
_cell.angle_gamma   90.00
#
_symmetry.space_group_name_H-M   'P 1'
#
loop_
_entity.id
_entity.type
_entity.pdbx_description
1 polymer ?
#
loop_
_entity_poly.entity_id
_entity_poly.type
_entity_poly.pdbx_seq_one_letter_code
_entity_poly.pdbx_strand_id
1 'polypeptide(L)'
;QIPAQQFKEMGEDILALSQRIPMAARGLADIVAAAGQAGIARNELLAFAESAAKMGVAFDITAEQAGQMMAQWRTAFKMSQKEVNELADQINYLGNTTAASAPKISDIVTRIGPLGEIGGATAREIAALGATMVSVGVGEEIAATGIKNLVLRLTSGASATKKQQDAFKALGLSATRMAKMMQED
;
A
#
# COMPACT_ATOMS: atom_id res chain seq x y z
N GLN A 1 -5.62 -29.55 -0.45
CA GLN A 1 -4.92 -30.03 0.77
C GLN A 1 -3.42 -30.02 0.50
N ILE A 2 -2.63 -29.45 1.41
CA ILE A 2 -1.16 -29.44 1.32
C ILE A 2 -0.68 -30.84 1.76
N PRO A 3 0.17 -31.53 0.99
CA PRO A 3 0.76 -32.81 1.40
C PRO A 3 1.53 -32.67 2.73
N ALA A 4 1.45 -33.69 3.59
CA ALA A 4 2.05 -33.67 4.94
C ALA A 4 3.57 -33.34 4.92
N GLN A 5 4.30 -33.82 3.93
CA GLN A 5 5.71 -33.53 3.72
C GLN A 5 5.96 -32.02 3.54
N GLN A 6 5.17 -31.39 2.71
CA GLN A 6 5.29 -29.97 2.40
C GLN A 6 4.88 -29.07 3.57
N PHE A 7 3.97 -29.55 4.43
CA PHE A 7 3.62 -28.85 5.67
C PHE A 7 4.77 -28.88 6.66
N LYS A 8 5.47 -30.02 6.75
CA LYS A 8 6.67 -30.16 7.59
C LYS A 8 7.80 -29.25 7.15
N GLU A 9 8.11 -29.24 5.84
CA GLU A 9 9.12 -28.35 5.24
C GLU A 9 8.83 -26.88 5.54
N MET A 10 7.59 -26.43 5.37
CA MET A 10 7.19 -25.06 5.70
C MET A 10 7.38 -24.74 7.20
N GLY A 11 7.12 -25.69 8.08
CA GLY A 11 7.37 -25.54 9.52
C GLY A 11 8.86 -25.37 9.85
N GLU A 12 9.72 -26.15 9.19
CA GLU A 12 11.19 -26.05 9.34
C GLU A 12 11.70 -24.68 8.81
N ASP A 13 11.19 -24.22 7.68
CA ASP A 13 11.51 -22.92 7.10
C ASP A 13 11.06 -21.75 8.00
N ILE A 14 9.88 -21.83 8.60
CA ILE A 14 9.39 -20.84 9.57
C ILE A 14 10.29 -20.81 10.82
N LEU A 15 10.71 -21.97 11.32
CA LEU A 15 11.65 -22.05 12.44
C LEU A 15 13.00 -21.43 12.09
N ALA A 16 13.52 -21.71 10.90
CA ALA A 16 14.76 -21.10 10.42
C ALA A 16 14.63 -19.58 10.27
N LEU A 17 13.50 -19.09 9.79
CA LEU A 17 13.21 -17.66 9.67
C LEU A 17 13.14 -16.98 11.04
N SER A 18 12.52 -17.63 12.06
CA SER A 18 12.43 -17.09 13.42
C SER A 18 13.77 -16.93 14.12
N GLN A 19 14.83 -17.60 13.66
CA GLN A 19 16.19 -17.43 14.18
C GLN A 19 16.89 -16.18 13.61
N ARG A 20 16.42 -15.65 12.49
CA ARG A 20 17.01 -14.50 11.79
C ARG A 20 16.25 -13.20 12.03
N ILE A 21 14.99 -13.30 12.44
CA ILE A 21 14.11 -12.16 12.68
C ILE A 21 13.67 -12.17 14.14
N PRO A 22 13.62 -11.04 14.84
CA PRO A 22 13.22 -10.96 16.25
C PRO A 22 11.70 -11.18 16.42
N MET A 23 11.22 -12.34 15.97
CA MET A 23 9.82 -12.76 16.05
C MET A 23 9.70 -14.25 16.36
N ALA A 24 8.75 -14.59 17.23
CA ALA A 24 8.45 -15.98 17.54
C ALA A 24 7.95 -16.74 16.31
N ALA A 25 8.36 -18.01 16.15
CA ALA A 25 7.95 -18.86 15.03
C ALA A 25 6.41 -18.95 14.88
N ARG A 26 5.67 -18.93 15.99
CA ARG A 26 4.19 -18.91 15.96
C ARG A 26 3.64 -17.67 15.25
N GLY A 27 4.16 -16.48 15.56
CA GLY A 27 3.72 -15.24 14.89
C GLY A 27 4.01 -15.27 13.39
N LEU A 28 5.17 -15.81 12.98
CA LEU A 28 5.49 -16.02 11.57
C LEU A 28 4.53 -17.03 10.91
N ALA A 29 4.18 -18.11 11.60
CA ALA A 29 3.21 -19.09 11.11
C ALA A 29 1.82 -18.48 10.91
N ASP A 30 1.38 -17.62 11.82
CA ASP A 30 0.09 -16.92 11.73
C ASP A 30 0.08 -15.97 10.50
N ILE A 31 1.18 -15.27 10.23
CA ILE A 31 1.33 -14.42 9.03
C ILE A 31 1.31 -15.27 7.75
N VAL A 32 2.03 -16.40 7.73
CA VAL A 32 2.05 -17.34 6.59
C VAL A 32 0.65 -17.88 6.32
N ALA A 33 -0.09 -18.25 7.36
CA ALA A 33 -1.47 -18.73 7.24
C ALA A 33 -2.39 -17.63 6.69
N ALA A 34 -2.34 -16.42 7.23
CA ALA A 34 -3.11 -15.27 6.76
C ALA A 34 -2.77 -14.90 5.31
N ALA A 35 -1.49 -14.92 4.93
CA ALA A 35 -1.03 -14.68 3.57
C ALA A 35 -1.58 -15.73 2.59
N GLY A 36 -1.56 -17.00 2.98
CA GLY A 36 -2.15 -18.09 2.19
C GLY A 36 -3.66 -17.92 1.98
N GLN A 37 -4.39 -17.49 3.01
CA GLN A 37 -5.82 -17.17 2.91
C GLN A 37 -6.08 -15.95 2.02
N ALA A 38 -5.17 -14.97 2.01
CA ALA A 38 -5.23 -13.80 1.13
C ALA A 38 -4.83 -14.11 -0.34
N GLY A 39 -4.52 -15.37 -0.65
CA GLY A 39 -4.20 -15.81 -2.02
C GLY A 39 -2.74 -15.59 -2.43
N ILE A 40 -1.84 -15.33 -1.50
CA ILE A 40 -0.40 -15.27 -1.78
C ILE A 40 0.07 -16.67 -2.21
N ALA A 41 0.79 -16.73 -3.33
CA ALA A 41 1.29 -17.98 -3.86
C ALA A 41 2.24 -18.67 -2.86
N ARG A 42 2.14 -20.00 -2.76
CA ARG A 42 2.87 -20.77 -1.75
C ARG A 42 4.39 -20.50 -1.73
N ASN A 43 5.00 -20.41 -2.90
CA ASN A 43 6.42 -20.14 -3.05
C ASN A 43 6.82 -18.71 -2.61
N GLU A 44 5.86 -17.82 -2.39
CA GLU A 44 6.07 -16.44 -1.93
C GLU A 44 5.76 -16.26 -0.43
N LEU A 45 5.11 -17.25 0.24
CA LEU A 45 4.61 -17.09 1.60
C LEU A 45 5.71 -16.74 2.62
N LEU A 46 6.86 -17.39 2.54
CA LEU A 46 7.98 -17.13 3.47
C LEU A 46 8.60 -15.75 3.22
N ALA A 47 8.83 -15.40 1.96
CA ALA A 47 9.35 -14.09 1.60
C ALA A 47 8.36 -12.97 2.01
N PHE A 48 7.06 -13.23 1.86
CA PHE A 48 6.02 -12.32 2.33
C PHE A 48 6.06 -12.16 3.85
N ALA A 49 6.14 -13.27 4.61
CA ALA A 49 6.20 -13.22 6.07
C ALA A 49 7.45 -12.50 6.58
N GLU A 50 8.60 -12.71 5.93
CA GLU A 50 9.83 -11.98 6.21
C GLU A 50 9.67 -10.48 5.97
N SER A 51 9.06 -10.08 4.85
CA SER A 51 8.81 -8.69 4.51
C SER A 51 7.85 -8.03 5.51
N ALA A 52 6.77 -8.73 5.88
CA ALA A 52 5.79 -8.25 6.86
C ALA A 52 6.44 -8.05 8.25
N ALA A 53 7.30 -8.98 8.68
CA ALA A 53 8.03 -8.85 9.94
C ALA A 53 8.99 -7.65 9.93
N LYS A 54 9.73 -7.44 8.84
CA LYS A 54 10.62 -6.28 8.68
C LYS A 54 9.85 -4.97 8.68
N MET A 55 8.74 -4.90 7.93
CA MET A 55 7.86 -3.72 7.90
C MET A 55 7.27 -3.44 9.27
N GLY A 56 6.85 -4.48 10.02
CA GLY A 56 6.34 -4.34 11.37
C GLY A 56 7.34 -3.64 12.30
N VAL A 57 8.60 -4.06 12.27
CA VAL A 57 9.68 -3.42 13.04
C VAL A 57 9.93 -1.99 12.57
N ALA A 58 10.01 -1.76 11.26
CA ALA A 58 10.33 -0.45 10.69
C ALA A 58 9.24 0.59 10.96
N PHE A 59 7.98 0.17 11.04
CA PHE A 59 6.83 1.07 11.20
C PHE A 59 6.31 1.12 12.66
N ASP A 60 6.92 0.37 13.56
CA ASP A 60 6.45 0.20 14.95
C ASP A 60 4.98 -0.27 15.03
N ILE A 61 4.65 -1.26 14.19
CA ILE A 61 3.35 -1.95 14.16
C ILE A 61 3.57 -3.47 14.28
N THR A 62 2.50 -4.22 14.53
CA THR A 62 2.64 -5.68 14.55
C THR A 62 2.90 -6.22 13.14
N ALA A 63 3.64 -7.33 13.04
CA ALA A 63 3.89 -7.95 11.74
C ALA A 63 2.61 -8.48 11.08
N GLU A 64 1.58 -8.81 11.87
CA GLU A 64 0.25 -9.15 11.37
C GLU A 64 -0.41 -7.94 10.69
N GLN A 65 -0.38 -6.77 11.32
CA GLN A 65 -0.87 -5.51 10.72
C GLN A 65 -0.10 -5.18 9.44
N ALA A 66 1.23 -5.30 9.47
CA ALA A 66 2.07 -5.10 8.29
C ALA A 66 1.71 -6.07 7.16
N GLY A 67 1.52 -7.36 7.48
CA GLY A 67 1.10 -8.38 6.52
C GLY A 67 -0.27 -8.07 5.90
N GLN A 68 -1.24 -7.64 6.69
CA GLN A 68 -2.56 -7.23 6.20
C GLN A 68 -2.46 -6.03 5.26
N MET A 69 -1.71 -5.00 5.62
CA MET A 69 -1.48 -3.82 4.77
C MET A 69 -0.81 -4.21 3.44
N MET A 70 0.25 -5.02 3.49
CA MET A 70 0.96 -5.47 2.28
C MET A 70 0.05 -6.28 1.35
N ALA A 71 -0.78 -7.18 1.90
CA ALA A 71 -1.74 -7.95 1.11
C ALA A 71 -2.82 -7.05 0.47
N GLN A 72 -3.29 -6.04 1.20
CA GLN A 72 -4.22 -5.04 0.68
C GLN A 72 -3.60 -4.22 -0.46
N TRP A 73 -2.34 -3.76 -0.31
CA TRP A 73 -1.64 -3.02 -1.36
C TRP A 73 -1.41 -3.87 -2.62
N ARG A 74 -1.00 -5.14 -2.44
CA ARG A 74 -0.88 -6.08 -3.57
C ARG A 74 -2.16 -6.16 -4.39
N THR A 75 -3.29 -6.32 -3.71
CA THR A 75 -4.60 -6.47 -4.36
C THR A 75 -5.09 -5.15 -4.96
N ALA A 76 -5.02 -4.06 -4.20
CA ALA A 76 -5.60 -2.78 -4.57
C ALA A 76 -4.85 -2.09 -5.73
N PHE A 77 -3.52 -2.24 -5.77
CA PHE A 77 -2.65 -1.65 -6.79
C PHE A 77 -2.06 -2.69 -7.76
N LYS A 78 -2.52 -3.96 -7.70
CA LYS A 78 -2.02 -5.08 -8.53
C LYS A 78 -0.50 -5.24 -8.50
N MET A 79 0.10 -5.01 -7.34
CA MET A 79 1.54 -5.04 -7.13
C MET A 79 2.09 -6.46 -6.98
N SER A 80 3.28 -6.69 -7.51
CA SER A 80 4.13 -7.82 -7.14
C SER A 80 4.67 -7.65 -5.72
N GLN A 81 5.20 -8.73 -5.12
CA GLN A 81 5.84 -8.65 -3.79
C GLN A 81 7.01 -7.66 -3.76
N LYS A 82 7.78 -7.59 -4.85
CA LYS A 82 8.89 -6.64 -4.98
C LYS A 82 8.39 -5.19 -4.91
N GLU A 83 7.36 -4.85 -5.67
CA GLU A 83 6.80 -3.48 -5.69
C GLU A 83 6.20 -3.09 -4.35
N VAL A 84 5.58 -4.03 -3.62
CA VAL A 84 5.09 -3.77 -2.25
C VAL A 84 6.25 -3.50 -1.29
N ASN A 85 7.34 -4.25 -1.39
CA ASN A 85 8.52 -4.00 -0.57
C ASN A 85 9.13 -2.62 -0.87
N GLU A 86 9.25 -2.26 -2.16
CA GLU A 86 9.73 -0.94 -2.58
C GLU A 86 8.82 0.20 -2.08
N LEU A 87 7.50 -0.02 -2.06
CA LEU A 87 6.55 0.93 -1.48
C LEU A 87 6.75 1.06 0.03
N ALA A 88 6.92 -0.06 0.75
CA ALA A 88 7.20 -0.04 2.18
C ALA A 88 8.50 0.69 2.50
N ASP A 89 9.56 0.46 1.72
CA ASP A 89 10.83 1.17 1.86
C ASP A 89 10.68 2.68 1.63
N GLN A 90 9.91 3.08 0.61
CA GLN A 90 9.60 4.49 0.36
C GLN A 90 8.82 5.13 1.50
N ILE A 91 7.79 4.44 2.03
CA ILE A 91 7.00 4.94 3.16
C ILE A 91 7.88 5.06 4.41
N ASN A 92 8.75 4.07 4.66
CA ASN A 92 9.72 4.14 5.76
C ASN A 92 10.66 5.34 5.61
N TYR A 93 11.19 5.56 4.41
CA TYR A 93 12.02 6.72 4.12
C TYR A 93 11.29 8.04 4.38
N LEU A 94 10.07 8.19 3.89
CA LEU A 94 9.23 9.37 4.12
C LEU A 94 8.95 9.55 5.63
N GLY A 95 8.65 8.47 6.34
CA GLY A 95 8.41 8.49 7.79
C GLY A 95 9.62 8.92 8.61
N ASN A 96 10.82 8.62 8.13
CA ASN A 96 12.08 8.99 8.78
C ASN A 96 12.62 10.37 8.38
N THR A 97 12.18 10.92 7.25
CA THR A 97 12.72 12.19 6.69
C THR A 97 11.72 13.34 6.72
N THR A 98 10.47 13.08 7.11
CA THR A 98 9.42 14.10 7.22
C THR A 98 8.78 14.09 8.62
N ALA A 99 7.89 15.03 8.89
CA ALA A 99 7.10 15.03 10.13
C ALA A 99 5.92 14.04 10.12
N ALA A 100 5.70 13.32 9.02
CA ALA A 100 4.68 12.29 8.92
C ALA A 100 5.25 10.94 9.35
N SER A 101 4.56 10.21 10.24
CA SER A 101 4.99 8.86 10.60
C SER A 101 4.62 7.82 9.53
N ALA A 102 5.43 6.77 9.39
CA ALA A 102 5.18 5.70 8.42
C ALA A 102 3.79 5.04 8.58
N PRO A 103 3.27 4.75 9.79
CA PRO A 103 1.91 4.25 9.96
C PRO A 103 0.82 5.17 9.38
N LYS A 104 0.92 6.48 9.57
CA LYS A 104 -0.05 7.44 9.03
C LYS A 104 -0.04 7.49 7.52
N ILE A 105 1.16 7.46 6.91
CA ILE A 105 1.30 7.41 5.45
C ILE A 105 0.70 6.10 4.92
N SER A 106 0.98 4.97 5.58
CA SER A 106 0.44 3.65 5.23
C SER A 106 -1.08 3.60 5.29
N ASP A 107 -1.68 4.22 6.32
CA ASP A 107 -3.14 4.29 6.46
C ASP A 107 -3.77 5.06 5.29
N ILE A 108 -3.17 6.18 4.87
CA ILE A 108 -3.61 6.95 3.71
C ILE A 108 -3.56 6.08 2.43
N VAL A 109 -2.44 5.41 2.17
CA VAL A 109 -2.28 4.54 1.00
C VAL A 109 -3.34 3.42 1.01
N THR A 110 -3.54 2.78 2.15
CA THR A 110 -4.52 1.70 2.32
C THR A 110 -5.96 2.18 2.08
N ARG A 111 -6.34 3.35 2.59
CA ARG A 111 -7.67 3.93 2.41
C ARG A 111 -7.97 4.35 0.97
N ILE A 112 -6.96 4.74 0.21
CA ILE A 112 -7.09 5.17 -1.19
C ILE A 112 -6.94 3.97 -2.15
N GLY A 113 -6.32 2.90 -1.72
CA GLY A 113 -6.02 1.71 -2.51
C GLY A 113 -7.13 1.27 -3.49
N PRO A 114 -8.41 1.17 -3.06
CA PRO A 114 -9.52 0.79 -3.95
C PRO A 114 -9.74 1.73 -5.14
N LEU A 115 -9.16 2.92 -5.15
CA LEU A 115 -9.26 3.91 -6.22
C LEU A 115 -7.99 4.06 -7.05
N GLY A 116 -6.87 3.45 -6.62
CA GLY A 116 -5.58 3.60 -7.29
C GLY A 116 -5.65 3.21 -8.78
N GLU A 117 -6.34 2.14 -9.08
CA GLU A 117 -6.50 1.65 -10.46
C GLU A 117 -7.42 2.55 -11.32
N ILE A 118 -8.43 3.16 -10.71
CA ILE A 118 -9.40 4.02 -11.42
C ILE A 118 -8.84 5.42 -11.63
N GLY A 119 -7.99 5.85 -10.73
CA GLY A 119 -7.53 7.23 -10.63
C GLY A 119 -6.21 7.54 -11.34
N GLY A 120 -5.50 6.54 -11.84
CA GLY A 120 -4.17 6.72 -12.44
C GLY A 120 -3.07 7.15 -11.46
N ALA A 121 -3.39 7.41 -10.20
CA ALA A 121 -2.39 7.75 -9.19
C ALA A 121 -1.73 6.48 -8.64
N THR A 122 -0.42 6.40 -8.70
CA THR A 122 0.35 5.30 -8.15
C THR A 122 0.35 5.31 -6.62
N ALA A 123 0.55 4.15 -5.99
CA ALA A 123 0.68 4.07 -4.53
C ALA A 123 1.82 4.95 -3.99
N ARG A 124 2.90 5.11 -4.76
CA ARG A 124 4.05 5.96 -4.42
C ARG A 124 3.70 7.44 -4.41
N GLU A 125 2.94 7.92 -5.38
CA GLU A 125 2.46 9.31 -5.45
C GLU A 125 1.48 9.60 -4.31
N ILE A 126 0.57 8.66 -4.03
CA ILE A 126 -0.35 8.74 -2.89
C ILE A 126 0.43 8.84 -1.57
N ALA A 127 1.47 8.02 -1.39
CA ALA A 127 2.33 8.07 -0.21
C ALA A 127 3.04 9.43 -0.08
N ALA A 128 3.59 9.98 -1.18
CA ALA A 128 4.27 11.28 -1.18
C ALA A 128 3.30 12.44 -0.86
N LEU A 129 2.12 12.45 -1.48
CA LEU A 129 1.07 13.43 -1.18
C LEU A 129 0.58 13.32 0.27
N GLY A 130 0.36 12.08 0.75
CA GLY A 130 -0.04 11.81 2.12
C GLY A 130 0.99 12.30 3.12
N ALA A 131 2.27 11.98 2.91
CA ALA A 131 3.37 12.46 3.74
C ALA A 131 3.43 13.99 3.79
N THR A 132 3.26 14.66 2.64
CA THR A 132 3.26 16.12 2.55
C THR A 132 2.12 16.73 3.37
N MET A 133 0.89 16.22 3.21
CA MET A 133 -0.28 16.75 3.94
C MET A 133 -0.17 16.52 5.44
N VAL A 134 0.26 15.33 5.87
CA VAL A 134 0.42 15.01 7.30
C VAL A 134 1.55 15.84 7.91
N SER A 135 2.63 16.08 7.18
CA SER A 135 3.76 16.89 7.66
C SER A 135 3.40 18.34 7.96
N VAL A 136 2.39 18.89 7.29
CA VAL A 136 1.86 20.24 7.58
C VAL A 136 0.67 20.23 8.57
N GLY A 137 0.43 19.10 9.23
CA GLY A 137 -0.55 18.98 10.32
C GLY A 137 -1.95 18.54 9.89
N VAL A 138 -2.16 18.11 8.65
CA VAL A 138 -3.44 17.55 8.22
C VAL A 138 -3.55 16.11 8.76
N GLY A 139 -4.66 15.80 9.45
CA GLY A 139 -4.93 14.43 9.92
C GLY A 139 -5.05 13.44 8.75
N GLU A 140 -4.62 12.19 8.98
CA GLU A 140 -4.54 11.15 7.94
C GLU A 140 -5.89 10.87 7.24
N GLU A 141 -7.00 10.92 7.97
CA GLU A 141 -8.35 10.72 7.40
C GLU A 141 -8.77 11.85 6.47
N ILE A 142 -8.44 13.09 6.86
CA ILE A 142 -8.72 14.29 6.05
C ILE A 142 -7.81 14.28 4.82
N ALA A 143 -6.54 13.93 4.97
CA ALA A 143 -5.58 13.81 3.89
C ALA A 143 -6.04 12.74 2.87
N ALA A 144 -6.40 11.54 3.34
CA ALA A 144 -6.91 10.47 2.47
C ALA A 144 -8.18 10.91 1.71
N THR A 145 -9.13 11.54 2.40
CA THR A 145 -10.35 12.06 1.77
C THR A 145 -10.04 13.14 0.74
N GLY A 146 -9.12 14.05 1.05
CA GLY A 146 -8.67 15.11 0.15
C GLY A 146 -8.04 14.57 -1.12
N ILE A 147 -7.09 13.64 -1.00
CA ILE A 147 -6.40 13.00 -2.13
C ILE A 147 -7.41 12.21 -2.96
N LYS A 148 -8.27 11.40 -2.32
CA LYS A 148 -9.35 10.68 -2.99
C LYS A 148 -10.22 11.60 -3.85
N ASN A 149 -10.70 12.71 -3.26
CA ASN A 149 -11.55 13.66 -3.96
C ASN A 149 -10.80 14.37 -5.11
N LEU A 150 -9.50 14.67 -4.93
CA LEU A 150 -8.66 15.22 -5.98
C LEU A 150 -8.57 14.25 -7.17
N VAL A 151 -8.19 13.00 -6.93
CA VAL A 151 -8.08 11.97 -7.97
C VAL A 151 -9.41 11.79 -8.71
N LEU A 152 -10.53 11.64 -7.99
CA LEU A 152 -11.85 11.49 -8.61
C LEU A 152 -12.26 12.71 -9.46
N ARG A 153 -11.85 13.91 -9.07
CA ARG A 153 -12.14 15.13 -9.86
C ARG A 153 -11.27 15.22 -11.09
N LEU A 154 -9.99 14.86 -11.00
CA LEU A 154 -9.08 14.85 -12.14
C LEU A 154 -9.47 13.81 -13.18
N THR A 155 -10.06 12.69 -12.75
CA THR A 155 -10.49 11.58 -13.62
C THR A 155 -11.96 11.66 -14.03
N SER A 156 -12.69 12.72 -13.67
CA SER A 156 -14.13 12.85 -13.94
C SER A 156 -14.49 12.87 -15.44
N GLY A 157 -13.57 13.26 -16.32
CA GLY A 157 -13.77 13.20 -17.77
C GLY A 157 -15.06 13.88 -18.23
N ALA A 158 -15.89 13.15 -18.99
CA ALA A 158 -17.17 13.64 -19.51
C ALA A 158 -18.21 13.92 -18.41
N SER A 159 -18.08 13.33 -17.21
CA SER A 159 -18.99 13.57 -16.07
C SER A 159 -18.61 14.78 -15.22
N ALA A 160 -17.56 15.53 -15.61
CA ALA A 160 -17.13 16.73 -14.92
C ALA A 160 -18.23 17.78 -14.85
N THR A 161 -18.46 18.35 -13.66
CA THR A 161 -19.38 19.46 -13.47
C THR A 161 -18.93 20.70 -14.24
N LYS A 162 -19.84 21.64 -14.51
CA LYS A 162 -19.49 22.89 -15.20
C LYS A 162 -18.35 23.64 -14.51
N LYS A 163 -18.36 23.72 -13.17
CA LYS A 163 -17.27 24.35 -12.39
C LYS A 163 -15.91 23.65 -12.61
N GLN A 164 -15.89 22.33 -12.67
CA GLN A 164 -14.68 21.56 -12.96
C GLN A 164 -14.19 21.79 -14.39
N GLN A 165 -15.12 21.81 -15.37
CA GLN A 165 -14.81 22.11 -16.77
C GLN A 165 -14.21 23.53 -16.91
N ASP A 166 -14.78 24.51 -16.23
CA ASP A 166 -14.30 25.90 -16.25
C ASP A 166 -12.90 26.00 -15.61
N ALA A 167 -12.66 25.26 -14.51
CA ALA A 167 -11.33 25.18 -13.88
C ALA A 167 -10.28 24.54 -14.82
N PHE A 168 -10.62 23.43 -15.50
CA PHE A 168 -9.72 22.83 -16.50
C PHE A 168 -9.46 23.75 -17.69
N LYS A 169 -10.49 24.47 -18.17
CA LYS A 169 -10.34 25.46 -19.24
C LYS A 169 -9.38 26.58 -18.86
N ALA A 170 -9.42 27.08 -17.62
CA ALA A 170 -8.50 28.10 -17.12
C ALA A 170 -7.02 27.60 -17.14
N LEU A 171 -6.80 26.29 -17.08
CA LEU A 171 -5.48 25.65 -17.21
C LEU A 171 -5.14 25.26 -18.66
N GLY A 172 -5.97 25.64 -19.64
CA GLY A 172 -5.79 25.26 -21.05
C GLY A 172 -6.08 23.80 -21.37
N LEU A 173 -6.83 23.11 -20.50
CA LEU A 173 -7.16 21.69 -20.61
C LEU A 173 -8.68 21.47 -20.75
N SER A 174 -9.08 20.29 -21.23
CA SER A 174 -10.46 19.80 -21.06
C SER A 174 -10.49 18.70 -19.98
N ALA A 175 -11.64 18.52 -19.34
CA ALA A 175 -11.82 17.47 -18.35
C ALA A 175 -11.53 16.07 -18.93
N THR A 176 -11.91 15.82 -20.19
CA THR A 176 -11.63 14.56 -20.88
C THR A 176 -10.14 14.36 -21.11
N ARG A 177 -9.42 15.43 -21.51
CA ARG A 177 -7.96 15.37 -21.70
C ARG A 177 -7.25 15.14 -20.37
N MET A 178 -7.67 15.80 -19.30
CA MET A 178 -7.12 15.58 -17.96
C MET A 178 -7.30 14.13 -17.51
N ALA A 179 -8.52 13.58 -17.65
CA ALA A 179 -8.78 12.19 -17.28
C ALA A 179 -7.94 11.20 -18.08
N LYS A 180 -7.68 11.48 -19.36
CA LYS A 180 -6.81 10.67 -20.20
C LYS A 180 -5.34 10.74 -19.74
N MET A 181 -4.83 11.92 -19.46
CA MET A 181 -3.46 12.12 -18.94
C MET A 181 -3.23 11.38 -17.63
N MET A 182 -4.22 11.38 -16.73
CA MET A 182 -4.15 10.64 -15.46
C MET A 182 -4.11 9.10 -15.63
N GLN A 183 -4.49 8.57 -16.79
CA GLN A 183 -4.50 7.12 -17.07
C GLN A 183 -3.33 6.67 -17.92
N GLU A 184 -2.61 7.59 -18.57
CA GLU A 184 -1.51 7.30 -19.51
C GLU A 184 -0.11 7.46 -18.87
N ASP A 185 0.00 8.08 -17.67
CA ASP A 185 1.24 8.20 -16.90
C ASP A 185 1.35 7.05 -15.88
#